data_010a9e46395a294fb84abb5f6ef4a338
#
_entry.id   010a9e46395a294fb84abb5f6ef4a338
#
_cell.length_a   1.000
_cell.length_b   1.000
_cell.length_c   1.000
_cell.angle_alpha   90.00
_cell.angle_beta   90.00
_cell.angle_gamma   90.00
#
_symmetry.space_group_name_H-M   'P 1'
#
loop_
_entity.id
_entity.type
_entity.pdbx_description
1 polymer ?
#
loop_
_entity_poly.entity_id
_entity_poly.type
_entity_poly.pdbx_seq_one_letter_code
_entity_poly.pdbx_strand_id
1 'polypeptide(L)'
;MKKVFSLFFFLSFLLFLCQKVELKKVTDSSQVFKGEIAGTPVTMHLYFAGIADCSLYQYFVEGWYYYDKYQKKIPLTGVYNYGNLSLYNFGTKQKQNSKILKEQITSPQKVEKTNEISQALQPKEYILFDQDATKKNTLPGQFYMDKKVQPAQLFTRNSMIYRYNNYIILPNNKKINTYDFINKAGGNQLISYTSGENGNRVLLYFEHTSNLNACGRCGASEGEKGYRVLYFTKDWNYKNYQEFLTESCLESIYDTTKTKSKDRKTIQYKVGKSDSSPAYAFTVDIENASIVKSK
;
A
#
# COMPACT_ATOMS: atom_id res chain seq x y z
N MET A 1 -9.43 6.64 -56.32
CA MET A 1 -10.03 5.95 -55.16
C MET A 1 -9.20 4.77 -54.61
N LYS A 2 -8.44 3.99 -55.38
CA LYS A 2 -7.62 2.87 -54.86
C LYS A 2 -6.44 3.25 -53.92
N LYS A 3 -5.87 4.44 -54.04
CA LYS A 3 -4.72 4.87 -53.21
C LYS A 3 -5.13 5.33 -51.78
N VAL A 4 -6.35 5.79 -51.59
CA VAL A 4 -6.85 6.23 -50.26
C VAL A 4 -7.20 5.03 -49.38
N PHE A 5 -7.65 3.93 -49.96
CA PHE A 5 -7.98 2.71 -49.23
C PHE A 5 -6.72 2.02 -48.63
N SER A 6 -5.60 2.08 -49.37
CA SER A 6 -4.33 1.50 -48.88
C SER A 6 -3.74 2.26 -47.70
N LEU A 7 -3.92 3.60 -47.62
CA LEU A 7 -3.46 4.42 -46.53
C LEU A 7 -4.25 4.18 -45.23
N PHE A 8 -5.57 3.96 -45.36
CA PHE A 8 -6.45 3.63 -44.22
C PHE A 8 -6.14 2.25 -43.63
N PHE A 9 -5.77 1.28 -44.47
CA PHE A 9 -5.39 -0.05 -43.99
C PHE A 9 -4.03 -0.04 -43.31
N PHE A 10 -3.09 0.82 -43.71
CA PHE A 10 -1.81 0.98 -43.07
C PHE A 10 -1.90 1.74 -41.73
N LEU A 11 -2.80 2.73 -41.64
CA LEU A 11 -3.07 3.43 -40.36
C LEU A 11 -3.78 2.54 -39.35
N SER A 12 -4.67 1.64 -39.77
CA SER A 12 -5.33 0.69 -38.86
C SER A 12 -4.36 -0.38 -38.35
N PHE A 13 -3.33 -0.73 -39.14
CA PHE A 13 -2.30 -1.69 -38.71
C PHE A 13 -1.31 -1.09 -37.71
N LEU A 14 -1.07 0.23 -37.75
CA LEU A 14 -0.23 0.95 -36.79
C LEU A 14 -0.90 1.14 -35.42
N LEU A 15 -2.23 1.02 -35.34
CA LEU A 15 -2.97 1.05 -34.07
C LEU A 15 -2.97 -0.30 -33.32
N PHE A 16 -2.48 -1.38 -33.93
CA PHE A 16 -2.14 -2.64 -33.28
C PHE A 16 -0.76 -2.63 -32.64
N LEU A 17 -0.24 -1.45 -32.25
CA LEU A 17 0.97 -1.34 -31.46
C LEU A 17 0.74 -2.02 -30.11
N CYS A 18 1.19 -3.26 -30.07
CA CYS A 18 1.57 -4.07 -28.93
C CYS A 18 1.18 -3.45 -27.57
N GLN A 19 -0.05 -3.69 -27.15
CA GLN A 19 -0.51 -3.34 -25.81
C GLN A 19 0.31 -4.17 -24.81
N LYS A 20 1.24 -3.51 -24.12
CA LYS A 20 2.14 -4.13 -23.15
C LYS A 20 1.54 -4.07 -21.76
N VAL A 21 1.92 -5.05 -20.94
CA VAL A 21 1.80 -4.88 -19.49
C VAL A 21 2.87 -3.91 -19.02
N GLU A 22 2.45 -2.87 -18.30
CA GLU A 22 3.37 -1.89 -17.72
C GLU A 22 3.17 -1.81 -16.21
N LEU A 23 4.27 -1.63 -15.50
CA LEU A 23 4.25 -1.35 -14.06
C LEU A 23 4.58 0.12 -13.85
N LYS A 24 3.64 0.86 -13.27
CA LYS A 24 3.84 2.27 -12.95
C LYS A 24 4.03 2.45 -11.45
N LYS A 25 5.20 2.92 -11.05
CA LYS A 25 5.45 3.31 -9.66
C LYS A 25 4.52 4.44 -9.25
N VAL A 26 3.98 4.32 -8.03
CA VAL A 26 3.28 5.41 -7.37
C VAL A 26 4.27 6.05 -6.40
N THR A 27 4.46 7.34 -6.51
CA THR A 27 5.42 8.10 -5.68
C THR A 27 4.81 8.56 -4.35
N ASP A 28 3.50 8.49 -4.21
CA ASP A 28 2.79 8.86 -2.98
C ASP A 28 2.78 7.67 -2.02
N SER A 29 3.48 7.79 -0.89
CA SER A 29 3.59 6.76 0.15
C SER A 29 2.50 6.83 1.21
N SER A 30 1.49 7.69 1.05
CA SER A 30 0.40 7.81 2.00
C SER A 30 -0.52 6.59 2.00
N GLN A 31 -1.05 6.26 3.17
CA GLN A 31 -2.24 5.43 3.29
C GLN A 31 -3.46 6.28 3.01
N VAL A 32 -4.38 5.78 2.20
CA VAL A 32 -5.60 6.51 1.83
C VAL A 32 -6.80 5.85 2.49
N PHE A 33 -7.51 6.64 3.28
CA PHE A 33 -8.72 6.22 3.96
C PHE A 33 -9.93 6.90 3.31
N LYS A 34 -11.00 6.15 3.11
CA LYS A 34 -12.32 6.67 2.81
C LYS A 34 -13.13 6.72 4.08
N GLY A 35 -14.01 7.73 4.17
CA GLY A 35 -14.87 7.90 5.34
C GLY A 35 -15.90 9.00 5.11
N GLU A 36 -16.49 9.45 6.21
CA GLU A 36 -17.42 10.58 6.19
C GLU A 36 -17.32 11.42 7.48
N ILE A 37 -17.65 12.69 7.36
CA ILE A 37 -17.83 13.64 8.46
C ILE A 37 -19.24 14.22 8.33
N ALA A 38 -20.09 14.04 9.35
CA ALA A 38 -21.48 14.46 9.32
C ALA A 38 -22.23 13.97 8.05
N GLY A 39 -21.99 12.73 7.62
CA GLY A 39 -22.58 12.15 6.40
C GLY A 39 -21.98 12.67 5.09
N THR A 40 -20.99 13.58 5.12
CA THR A 40 -20.34 14.07 3.91
C THR A 40 -19.08 13.25 3.63
N PRO A 41 -18.96 12.64 2.42
CA PRO A 41 -17.81 11.81 2.05
C PRO A 41 -16.48 12.57 2.10
N VAL A 42 -15.47 11.92 2.69
CA VAL A 42 -14.11 12.44 2.80
C VAL A 42 -13.09 11.41 2.36
N THR A 43 -11.95 11.89 1.88
CA THR A 43 -10.77 11.07 1.62
C THR A 43 -9.61 11.64 2.43
N MET A 44 -8.94 10.77 3.21
CA MET A 44 -7.77 11.12 4.01
C MET A 44 -6.53 10.42 3.45
N HIS A 45 -5.43 11.16 3.37
CA HIS A 45 -4.10 10.67 3.01
C HIS A 45 -3.20 10.85 4.22
N LEU A 46 -2.76 9.75 4.82
CA LEU A 46 -2.03 9.77 6.07
C LEU A 46 -0.69 9.03 5.95
N TYR A 47 0.36 9.64 6.46
CA TYR A 47 1.71 9.09 6.58
C TYR A 47 1.95 8.74 8.03
N PHE A 48 2.44 7.54 8.28
CA PHE A 48 2.71 7.02 9.61
C PHE A 48 4.22 6.90 9.81
N ALA A 49 4.74 7.61 10.81
CA ALA A 49 6.14 7.51 11.24
C ALA A 49 6.21 6.90 12.63
N GLY A 50 7.09 5.94 12.85
CA GLY A 50 7.30 5.35 14.17
C GLY A 50 7.73 6.39 15.19
N ILE A 51 7.20 6.28 16.41
CA ILE A 51 7.65 7.07 17.56
C ILE A 51 8.86 6.37 18.16
N ALA A 52 9.82 7.13 18.68
CA ALA A 52 11.00 6.57 19.36
C ALA A 52 10.58 5.56 20.47
N ASP A 53 11.50 4.69 20.87
CA ASP A 53 11.28 3.61 21.84
C ASP A 53 10.41 2.44 21.36
N CYS A 54 10.25 2.30 20.06
CA CYS A 54 9.81 1.04 19.43
C CYS A 54 8.43 0.52 19.83
N SER A 55 7.48 1.39 20.05
CA SER A 55 6.09 0.95 20.16
C SER A 55 5.59 0.45 18.79
N LEU A 56 5.23 -0.82 18.71
CA LEU A 56 4.71 -1.45 17.49
C LEU A 56 3.34 -0.88 17.04
N TYR A 57 2.65 -0.17 17.90
CA TYR A 57 1.28 0.27 17.69
C TYR A 57 1.06 1.77 17.91
N GLN A 58 2.16 2.54 17.97
CA GLN A 58 2.11 3.99 18.17
C GLN A 58 2.90 4.70 17.08
N TYR A 59 2.22 5.60 16.37
CA TYR A 59 2.79 6.32 15.24
C TYR A 59 2.45 7.80 15.33
N PHE A 60 3.41 8.64 15.01
CA PHE A 60 3.16 10.01 14.64
C PHE A 60 2.54 10.03 13.24
N VAL A 61 1.49 10.83 13.05
CA VAL A 61 0.73 10.86 11.81
C VAL A 61 0.72 12.26 11.23
N GLU A 62 1.05 12.39 9.96
CA GLU A 62 0.95 13.60 9.17
C GLU A 62 0.18 13.31 7.90
N GLY A 63 -0.50 14.32 7.36
CA GLY A 63 -1.20 14.14 6.09
C GLY A 63 -2.19 15.24 5.80
N TRP A 64 -3.23 14.87 5.10
CA TRP A 64 -4.34 15.76 4.78
C TRP A 64 -5.61 14.98 4.52
N TYR A 65 -6.73 15.67 4.64
CA TYR A 65 -7.99 15.18 4.11
C TYR A 65 -8.64 16.21 3.19
N TYR A 66 -9.65 15.80 2.47
CA TYR A 66 -10.54 16.67 1.72
C TYR A 66 -11.95 16.07 1.69
N TYR A 67 -12.93 16.94 1.59
CA TYR A 67 -14.28 16.54 1.21
C TYR A 67 -14.28 16.17 -0.26
N ASP A 68 -14.77 15.00 -0.61
CA ASP A 68 -14.70 14.44 -1.98
C ASP A 68 -15.31 15.40 -3.03
N LYS A 69 -16.32 16.17 -2.64
CA LYS A 69 -16.95 17.20 -3.48
C LYS A 69 -16.02 18.37 -3.83
N TYR A 70 -15.17 18.80 -2.89
CA TYR A 70 -14.39 20.04 -3.06
C TYR A 70 -12.91 19.78 -3.36
N GLN A 71 -12.38 18.63 -2.99
CA GLN A 71 -10.99 18.20 -3.17
C GLN A 71 -9.90 19.18 -2.68
N LYS A 72 -10.29 20.13 -1.84
CA LYS A 72 -9.36 21.09 -1.23
C LYS A 72 -8.69 20.44 -0.03
N LYS A 73 -7.37 20.26 -0.10
CA LYS A 73 -6.58 19.62 0.96
C LYS A 73 -6.60 20.44 2.26
N ILE A 74 -6.92 19.78 3.35
CA ILE A 74 -6.90 20.29 4.72
C ILE A 74 -5.83 19.50 5.46
N PRO A 75 -4.73 20.13 5.89
CA PRO A 75 -3.60 19.42 6.50
C PRO A 75 -3.96 18.91 7.89
N LEU A 76 -3.37 17.76 8.24
CA LEU A 76 -3.57 17.07 9.51
C LEU A 76 -2.24 16.68 10.12
N THR A 77 -2.17 16.69 11.44
CA THR A 77 -1.09 16.13 12.25
C THR A 77 -1.70 15.45 13.47
N GLY A 78 -1.11 14.35 13.91
CA GLY A 78 -1.65 13.67 15.08
C GLY A 78 -0.89 12.41 15.44
N VAL A 79 -1.59 11.49 16.08
CA VAL A 79 -1.04 10.19 16.47
C VAL A 79 -2.04 9.07 16.24
N TYR A 80 -1.49 7.89 15.95
CA TYR A 80 -2.17 6.62 16.06
C TYR A 80 -1.65 5.91 17.31
N ASN A 81 -2.57 5.47 18.17
CA ASN A 81 -2.28 4.84 19.44
C ASN A 81 -3.19 3.62 19.67
N TYR A 82 -2.64 2.42 19.47
CA TYR A 82 -3.35 1.13 19.72
C TYR A 82 -4.77 1.06 19.12
N GLY A 83 -4.94 1.50 17.89
CA GLY A 83 -6.24 1.49 17.20
C GLY A 83 -6.97 2.83 17.22
N ASN A 84 -6.63 3.74 18.10
CA ASN A 84 -7.20 5.08 18.18
C ASN A 84 -6.39 6.05 17.33
N LEU A 85 -7.06 6.89 16.57
CA LEU A 85 -6.43 7.86 15.68
C LEU A 85 -6.92 9.27 16.02
N SER A 86 -6.00 10.12 16.48
CA SER A 86 -6.27 11.51 16.84
C SER A 86 -5.59 12.43 15.83
N LEU A 87 -6.35 13.28 15.14
CA LEU A 87 -5.89 14.15 14.06
C LEU A 87 -6.29 15.61 14.31
N TYR A 88 -5.36 16.52 14.13
CA TYR A 88 -5.52 17.95 14.41
C TYR A 88 -5.14 18.80 13.22
N ASN A 89 -5.95 19.80 12.92
CA ASN A 89 -5.63 20.89 12.00
C ASN A 89 -5.43 22.18 12.79
N PHE A 90 -4.28 22.80 12.63
CA PHE A 90 -3.93 24.06 13.32
C PHE A 90 -4.10 25.29 12.44
N GLY A 91 -4.80 25.18 11.31
CA GLY A 91 -5.06 26.28 10.38
C GLY A 91 -3.77 26.90 9.84
N THR A 92 -3.64 28.22 9.98
CA THR A 92 -2.46 28.96 9.49
C THR A 92 -1.18 28.61 10.23
N LYS A 93 -1.28 28.08 11.45
CA LYS A 93 -0.12 27.63 12.27
C LYS A 93 0.24 26.16 12.07
N GLN A 94 -0.33 25.49 11.08
CA GLN A 94 -0.15 24.02 10.89
C GLN A 94 1.30 23.57 10.91
N LYS A 95 2.17 24.21 10.12
CA LYS A 95 3.58 23.80 10.02
C LYS A 95 4.33 23.97 11.35
N GLN A 96 4.09 25.06 12.06
CA GLN A 96 4.73 25.35 13.35
C GLN A 96 4.25 24.38 14.43
N ASN A 97 2.92 24.24 14.57
CA ASN A 97 2.34 23.42 15.64
C ASN A 97 2.52 21.92 15.40
N SER A 98 2.55 21.48 14.12
CA SER A 98 2.93 20.10 13.76
C SER A 98 4.36 19.77 14.25
N LYS A 99 5.31 20.70 14.04
CA LYS A 99 6.69 20.54 14.51
C LYS A 99 6.76 20.47 16.03
N ILE A 100 6.08 21.40 16.74
CA ILE A 100 6.03 21.39 18.20
C ILE A 100 5.44 20.09 18.74
N LEU A 101 4.32 19.64 18.17
CA LEU A 101 3.67 18.38 18.56
C LEU A 101 4.62 17.20 18.39
N LYS A 102 5.32 17.12 17.26
CA LYS A 102 6.29 16.06 16.96
C LYS A 102 7.47 16.04 17.93
N GLU A 103 7.99 17.23 18.28
CA GLU A 103 9.10 17.38 19.25
C GLU A 103 8.68 17.03 20.67
N GLN A 104 7.40 17.18 21.01
CA GLN A 104 6.88 16.84 22.34
C GLN A 104 6.50 15.37 22.47
N ILE A 105 6.05 14.73 21.39
CA ILE A 105 5.65 13.31 21.40
C ILE A 105 6.83 12.44 21.00
N THR A 106 7.75 12.23 21.92
CA THR A 106 9.01 11.49 21.70
C THR A 106 9.05 10.14 22.39
N SER A 107 8.02 9.76 23.14
CA SER A 107 7.95 8.49 23.86
C SER A 107 6.53 7.98 23.99
N PRO A 108 6.32 6.67 24.23
CA PRO A 108 5.00 6.08 24.43
C PRO A 108 4.15 6.80 25.49
N GLN A 109 4.73 7.19 26.61
CA GLN A 109 4.02 7.88 27.71
C GLN A 109 3.52 9.27 27.29
N LYS A 110 4.21 9.92 26.36
CA LYS A 110 3.80 11.23 25.84
C LYS A 110 2.70 11.12 24.78
N VAL A 111 2.57 9.97 24.14
CA VAL A 111 1.47 9.70 23.20
C VAL A 111 0.11 9.80 23.89
N GLU A 112 -0.01 9.33 25.11
CA GLU A 112 -1.25 9.42 25.90
C GLU A 112 -1.66 10.87 26.19
N LYS A 113 -0.70 11.80 26.24
CA LYS A 113 -0.93 13.23 26.43
C LYS A 113 -1.16 14.02 25.14
N THR A 114 -1.24 13.35 24.01
CA THR A 114 -1.38 14.02 22.70
C THR A 114 -2.53 14.99 22.67
N ASN A 115 -3.69 14.60 23.18
CA ASN A 115 -4.86 15.48 23.17
C ASN A 115 -4.64 16.72 24.03
N GLU A 116 -4.07 16.58 25.24
CA GLU A 116 -3.74 17.70 26.13
C GLU A 116 -2.77 18.68 25.44
N ILE A 117 -1.68 18.15 24.86
CA ILE A 117 -0.67 18.94 24.15
C ILE A 117 -1.29 19.66 22.96
N SER A 118 -2.12 18.96 22.18
CA SER A 118 -2.74 19.53 20.99
C SER A 118 -3.77 20.60 21.31
N GLN A 119 -4.56 20.42 22.37
CA GLN A 119 -5.54 21.44 22.82
C GLN A 119 -4.84 22.71 23.30
N ALA A 120 -3.68 22.61 23.95
CA ALA A 120 -2.87 23.78 24.32
C ALA A 120 -2.36 24.57 23.09
N LEU A 121 -2.20 23.89 21.93
CA LEU A 121 -1.83 24.51 20.66
C LEU A 121 -3.03 25.09 19.88
N GLN A 122 -4.25 25.00 20.44
CA GLN A 122 -5.49 25.57 19.90
C GLN A 122 -5.77 25.14 18.45
N PRO A 123 -6.10 23.84 18.20
CA PRO A 123 -6.46 23.37 16.86
C PRO A 123 -7.74 24.06 16.37
N LYS A 124 -7.78 24.42 15.09
CA LYS A 124 -8.96 24.95 14.42
C LYS A 124 -10.06 23.91 14.33
N GLU A 125 -9.67 22.67 14.06
CA GLU A 125 -10.52 21.50 14.02
C GLU A 125 -9.71 20.26 14.37
N TYR A 126 -10.38 19.24 14.88
CA TYR A 126 -9.74 17.94 15.15
C TYR A 126 -10.73 16.78 15.04
N ILE A 127 -10.19 15.63 14.81
CA ILE A 127 -10.96 14.38 14.64
C ILE A 127 -10.38 13.34 15.58
N LEU A 128 -11.22 12.74 16.39
CA LEU A 128 -10.87 11.64 17.28
C LEU A 128 -11.61 10.38 16.81
N PHE A 129 -10.87 9.37 16.41
CA PHE A 129 -11.40 8.06 16.06
C PHE A 129 -11.00 7.06 17.12
N ASP A 130 -11.97 6.33 17.63
CA ASP A 130 -11.78 5.32 18.67
C ASP A 130 -12.11 3.94 18.13
N GLN A 131 -11.27 2.96 18.46
CA GLN A 131 -11.50 1.59 18.07
C GLN A 131 -12.73 1.04 18.83
N ASP A 132 -13.72 0.61 18.07
CA ASP A 132 -14.89 -0.11 18.59
C ASP A 132 -14.79 -1.59 18.20
N ALA A 133 -14.54 -2.46 19.16
CA ALA A 133 -14.37 -3.89 18.95
C ALA A 133 -15.59 -4.56 18.31
N THR A 134 -16.76 -3.95 18.38
CA THR A 134 -18.01 -4.46 17.78
C THR A 134 -18.11 -4.12 16.29
N LYS A 135 -17.35 -3.13 15.81
CA LYS A 135 -17.38 -2.63 14.43
C LYS A 135 -16.16 -3.07 13.65
N LYS A 136 -16.23 -4.22 13.00
CA LYS A 136 -15.08 -4.83 12.30
C LYS A 136 -14.58 -4.06 11.07
N ASN A 137 -15.41 -3.24 10.43
CA ASN A 137 -15.12 -2.63 9.13
C ASN A 137 -15.17 -1.10 9.14
N THR A 138 -15.38 -0.47 10.29
CA THR A 138 -15.41 0.99 10.42
C THR A 138 -14.66 1.41 11.67
N LEU A 139 -14.02 2.56 11.60
CA LEU A 139 -13.45 3.24 12.75
C LEU A 139 -14.33 4.46 13.04
N PRO A 140 -15.23 4.39 14.05
CA PRO A 140 -16.09 5.51 14.42
C PRO A 140 -15.28 6.62 15.07
N GLY A 141 -15.80 7.84 15.05
CA GLY A 141 -15.14 8.98 15.65
C GLY A 141 -16.02 10.21 15.72
N GLN A 142 -15.43 11.28 16.21
CA GLN A 142 -16.04 12.59 16.36
C GLN A 142 -15.17 13.67 15.75
N PHE A 143 -15.79 14.57 15.01
CA PHE A 143 -15.17 15.75 14.43
C PHE A 143 -15.57 16.98 15.24
N TYR A 144 -14.60 17.79 15.60
CA TYR A 144 -14.74 18.98 16.43
C TYR A 144 -14.31 20.22 15.66
N MET A 145 -15.19 21.21 15.55
CA MET A 145 -14.91 22.49 14.94
C MET A 145 -15.88 23.55 15.49
N ASP A 146 -15.37 24.73 15.85
CA ASP A 146 -16.17 25.88 16.32
C ASP A 146 -17.13 25.50 17.46
N LYS A 147 -16.65 24.75 18.46
CA LYS A 147 -17.43 24.22 19.59
C LYS A 147 -18.57 23.26 19.21
N LYS A 148 -18.65 22.86 17.95
CA LYS A 148 -19.61 21.85 17.47
C LYS A 148 -18.93 20.49 17.39
N VAL A 149 -19.70 19.47 17.72
CA VAL A 149 -19.28 18.06 17.62
C VAL A 149 -20.18 17.39 16.59
N GLN A 150 -19.57 16.68 15.65
CA GLN A 150 -20.26 15.97 14.58
C GLN A 150 -19.75 14.55 14.48
N PRO A 151 -20.58 13.57 14.10
CA PRO A 151 -20.11 12.22 13.88
C PRO A 151 -19.13 12.14 12.72
N ALA A 152 -18.12 11.30 12.87
CA ALA A 152 -17.18 10.95 11.82
C ALA A 152 -16.97 9.44 11.79
N GLN A 153 -16.62 8.87 10.64
CA GLN A 153 -16.19 7.48 10.56
C GLN A 153 -15.26 7.25 9.38
N LEU A 154 -14.34 6.31 9.54
CA LEU A 154 -13.52 5.80 8.45
C LEU A 154 -13.95 4.37 8.11
N PHE A 155 -13.98 4.06 6.81
CA PHE A 155 -14.26 2.71 6.29
C PHE A 155 -12.93 1.97 6.15
N THR A 156 -12.49 1.27 7.20
CA THR A 156 -11.09 0.86 7.34
C THR A 156 -10.71 -0.35 6.50
N ARG A 157 -11.58 -1.31 6.25
CA ARG A 157 -11.16 -2.59 5.68
C ARG A 157 -11.10 -2.63 4.15
N ASN A 158 -12.06 -2.02 3.47
CA ASN A 158 -12.12 -2.00 2.01
C ASN A 158 -11.79 -0.63 1.42
N SER A 159 -11.41 0.31 2.27
CA SER A 159 -11.20 1.72 1.91
C SER A 159 -9.79 2.20 2.12
N MET A 160 -8.93 1.39 2.72
CA MET A 160 -7.53 1.71 2.88
C MET A 160 -6.76 1.35 1.62
N ILE A 161 -6.07 2.32 1.02
CA ILE A 161 -5.29 2.15 -0.19
C ILE A 161 -3.86 2.59 0.08
N TYR A 162 -2.90 1.70 -0.14
CA TYR A 162 -1.47 2.01 -0.09
C TYR A 162 -1.03 2.61 -1.42
N ARG A 163 -0.72 3.89 -1.44
CA ARG A 163 -0.39 4.59 -2.68
C ARG A 163 1.06 4.47 -3.12
N TYR A 164 1.98 4.09 -2.29
CA TYR A 164 3.34 3.80 -2.75
C TYR A 164 3.48 2.39 -3.36
N ASN A 165 2.37 1.71 -3.56
CA ASN A 165 2.30 0.51 -4.37
C ASN A 165 2.40 0.81 -5.86
N ASN A 166 2.33 -0.22 -6.66
CA ASN A 166 2.41 -0.11 -8.10
C ASN A 166 1.02 -0.19 -8.73
N TYR A 167 0.83 0.55 -9.81
CA TYR A 167 -0.26 0.29 -10.75
C TYR A 167 0.26 -0.60 -11.87
N ILE A 168 -0.50 -1.66 -12.18
CA ILE A 168 -0.32 -2.45 -13.39
C ILE A 168 -1.27 -1.91 -14.44
N ILE A 169 -0.74 -1.50 -15.58
CA ILE A 169 -1.53 -1.14 -16.76
C ILE A 169 -1.55 -2.39 -17.63
N LEU A 170 -2.74 -2.89 -17.91
CA LEU A 170 -2.96 -4.11 -18.67
C LEU A 170 -3.14 -3.79 -20.17
N PRO A 171 -2.96 -4.76 -21.07
CA PRO A 171 -3.17 -4.58 -22.52
C PRO A 171 -4.56 -4.07 -22.90
N ASN A 172 -5.58 -4.28 -22.09
CA ASN A 172 -6.92 -3.74 -22.27
C ASN A 172 -7.10 -2.33 -21.66
N ASN A 173 -6.01 -1.62 -21.36
CA ASN A 173 -5.97 -0.31 -20.70
C ASN A 173 -6.58 -0.27 -19.28
N LYS A 174 -6.95 -1.40 -18.70
CA LYS A 174 -7.34 -1.43 -17.28
C LYS A 174 -6.13 -1.11 -16.41
N LYS A 175 -6.34 -0.27 -15.43
CA LYS A 175 -5.36 0.10 -14.42
C LYS A 175 -5.74 -0.55 -13.10
N ILE A 176 -4.86 -1.39 -12.57
CA ILE A 176 -5.07 -2.14 -11.34
C ILE A 176 -4.07 -1.66 -10.29
N ASN A 177 -4.54 -1.34 -9.10
CA ASN A 177 -3.66 -1.14 -7.95
C ASN A 177 -3.33 -2.51 -7.35
N THR A 178 -2.05 -2.84 -7.23
CA THR A 178 -1.63 -4.13 -6.64
C THR A 178 -2.10 -4.30 -5.20
N TYR A 179 -2.26 -3.22 -4.46
CA TYR A 179 -2.73 -3.28 -3.08
C TYR A 179 -4.18 -3.77 -2.94
N ASP A 180 -5.05 -3.54 -3.93
CA ASP A 180 -6.46 -3.93 -3.87
C ASP A 180 -6.65 -5.46 -3.69
N PHE A 181 -5.68 -6.27 -4.11
CA PHE A 181 -5.75 -7.71 -4.01
C PHE A 181 -4.57 -8.36 -3.26
N ILE A 182 -3.39 -7.74 -3.22
CA ILE A 182 -2.25 -8.27 -2.46
C ILE A 182 -2.31 -7.83 -0.99
N ASN A 183 -2.86 -6.65 -0.72
CA ASN A 183 -2.97 -6.05 0.60
C ASN A 183 -1.63 -5.96 1.36
N LYS A 184 -0.55 -5.71 0.63
CA LYS A 184 0.81 -5.56 1.16
C LYS A 184 1.50 -4.37 0.51
N ALA A 185 2.49 -3.82 1.21
CA ALA A 185 3.30 -2.73 0.72
C ALA A 185 3.94 -3.05 -0.64
N GLY A 186 4.29 -2.00 -1.37
CA GLY A 186 4.74 -2.05 -2.75
C GLY A 186 6.10 -2.70 -2.98
N GLY A 187 6.94 -2.04 -3.74
CA GLY A 187 8.26 -2.57 -4.11
C GLY A 187 8.21 -3.57 -5.27
N ASN A 188 7.05 -3.73 -5.92
CA ASN A 188 6.94 -4.65 -7.05
C ASN A 188 7.76 -4.16 -8.26
N GLN A 189 8.36 -5.11 -8.97
CA GLN A 189 9.06 -4.93 -10.24
C GLN A 189 8.49 -5.92 -11.25
N LEU A 190 8.15 -5.46 -12.45
CA LEU A 190 7.69 -6.32 -13.53
C LEU A 190 8.88 -7.14 -14.05
N ILE A 191 8.76 -8.46 -14.00
CA ILE A 191 9.74 -9.39 -14.54
C ILE A 191 9.35 -9.79 -15.96
N SER A 192 8.12 -10.31 -16.11
CA SER A 192 7.59 -10.74 -17.40
C SER A 192 6.07 -10.86 -17.35
N TYR A 193 5.48 -11.10 -18.51
CA TYR A 193 4.08 -11.46 -18.63
C TYR A 193 3.86 -12.37 -19.84
N THR A 194 2.81 -13.16 -19.81
CA THR A 194 2.39 -13.98 -20.94
C THR A 194 0.91 -13.85 -21.21
N SER A 195 0.56 -14.05 -22.46
CA SER A 195 -0.82 -14.20 -22.90
C SER A 195 -1.01 -15.55 -23.54
N GLY A 196 -2.03 -16.30 -23.17
CA GLY A 196 -2.25 -17.63 -23.67
C GLY A 196 -3.71 -18.08 -23.64
N GLU A 197 -3.96 -19.21 -24.25
CA GLU A 197 -5.31 -19.79 -24.34
C GLU A 197 -5.91 -20.12 -22.96
N ASN A 198 -5.10 -20.43 -21.99
CA ASN A 198 -5.50 -20.76 -20.62
C ASN A 198 -5.59 -19.52 -19.70
N GLY A 199 -5.46 -18.33 -20.27
CA GLY A 199 -5.44 -17.05 -19.57
C GLY A 199 -4.06 -16.40 -19.55
N ASN A 200 -3.99 -15.22 -18.96
CA ASN A 200 -2.80 -14.37 -18.95
C ASN A 200 -2.15 -14.38 -17.57
N ARG A 201 -0.85 -14.16 -17.54
CA ARG A 201 -0.08 -14.11 -16.28
C ARG A 201 0.86 -12.91 -16.27
N VAL A 202 1.07 -12.33 -15.09
CA VAL A 202 2.05 -11.30 -14.82
C VAL A 202 2.93 -11.76 -13.68
N LEU A 203 4.23 -11.84 -13.93
CA LEU A 203 5.25 -12.21 -12.94
C LEU A 203 5.89 -10.94 -12.40
N LEU A 204 5.82 -10.76 -11.10
CA LEU A 204 6.43 -9.67 -10.35
C LEU A 204 7.50 -10.22 -9.41
N TYR A 205 8.60 -9.50 -9.27
CA TYR A 205 9.47 -9.55 -8.09
C TYR A 205 9.04 -8.45 -7.12
N PHE A 206 9.11 -8.69 -5.83
CA PHE A 206 8.85 -7.66 -4.84
C PHE A 206 9.94 -7.59 -3.79
N GLU A 207 10.15 -6.38 -3.29
CA GLU A 207 11.02 -6.09 -2.16
C GLU A 207 10.42 -4.91 -1.39
N HIS A 208 10.14 -5.10 -0.11
CA HIS A 208 9.58 -4.06 0.74
C HIS A 208 9.99 -4.24 2.20
N THR A 209 9.78 -3.20 2.99
CA THR A 209 10.01 -3.25 4.43
C THR A 209 9.04 -4.19 5.12
N SER A 210 9.51 -4.91 6.13
CA SER A 210 8.68 -5.81 6.93
C SER A 210 7.66 -5.04 7.79
N ASN A 211 8.03 -3.84 8.26
CA ASN A 211 7.20 -2.99 9.12
C ASN A 211 7.21 -1.54 8.66
N LEU A 212 6.14 -0.80 8.97
CA LEU A 212 6.08 0.66 8.83
C LEU A 212 6.89 1.39 9.90
N ASN A 213 7.25 0.69 10.97
CA ASN A 213 8.01 1.21 12.11
C ASN A 213 9.45 0.69 12.05
N ALA A 214 10.42 1.57 12.30
CA ALA A 214 11.85 1.24 12.38
C ALA A 214 12.21 0.31 13.54
N CYS A 215 11.24 -0.01 14.39
CA CYS A 215 11.41 -0.74 15.63
C CYS A 215 10.80 -2.14 15.57
N GLY A 216 11.24 -3.00 16.49
CA GLY A 216 10.79 -4.37 16.61
C GLY A 216 11.72 -5.37 15.92
N ARG A 217 11.32 -6.64 15.90
CA ARG A 217 12.13 -7.76 15.41
C ARG A 217 12.71 -7.55 14.01
N CYS A 218 11.96 -6.88 13.14
CA CYS A 218 12.33 -6.71 11.73
C CYS A 218 12.85 -5.30 11.41
N GLY A 219 12.65 -4.32 12.28
CA GLY A 219 13.09 -2.95 12.05
C GLY A 219 12.59 -2.35 10.73
N ALA A 220 13.28 -1.31 10.26
CA ALA A 220 13.03 -0.65 8.98
C ALA A 220 13.76 -1.31 7.80
N SER A 221 14.39 -2.46 8.00
CA SER A 221 15.09 -3.15 6.93
C SER A 221 14.12 -3.66 5.84
N GLU A 222 14.59 -3.74 4.61
CA GLU A 222 13.90 -4.39 3.49
C GLU A 222 13.93 -5.90 3.70
N GLY A 223 13.07 -6.39 4.58
CA GLY A 223 13.12 -7.77 5.05
C GLY A 223 12.18 -8.72 4.33
N GLU A 224 11.36 -8.23 3.38
CA GLU A 224 10.38 -9.03 2.66
C GLU A 224 10.69 -9.03 1.17
N LYS A 225 11.12 -10.20 0.64
CA LYS A 225 11.48 -10.36 -0.78
C LYS A 225 10.89 -11.64 -1.35
N GLY A 226 10.55 -11.59 -2.65
CA GLY A 226 10.03 -12.77 -3.31
C GLY A 226 9.42 -12.50 -4.67
N TYR A 227 8.57 -13.40 -5.09
CA TYR A 227 7.90 -13.33 -6.38
C TYR A 227 6.40 -13.49 -6.22
N ARG A 228 5.66 -12.83 -7.11
CA ARG A 228 4.20 -12.93 -7.23
C ARG A 228 3.83 -13.25 -8.66
N VAL A 229 2.96 -14.23 -8.84
CA VAL A 229 2.32 -14.48 -10.13
C VAL A 229 0.87 -14.09 -10.03
N LEU A 230 0.47 -13.13 -10.84
CA LEU A 230 -0.91 -12.70 -10.96
C LEU A 230 -1.56 -13.43 -12.13
N TYR A 231 -2.72 -13.99 -11.91
CA TYR A 231 -3.48 -14.74 -12.90
C TYR A 231 -4.69 -13.95 -13.38
N PHE A 232 -4.90 -13.94 -14.69
CA PHE A 232 -5.99 -13.23 -15.35
C PHE A 232 -6.73 -14.17 -16.31
N THR A 233 -7.97 -13.80 -16.66
CA THR A 233 -8.68 -14.39 -17.80
C THR A 233 -7.99 -13.99 -19.12
N LYS A 234 -8.44 -14.55 -20.27
CA LYS A 234 -8.01 -14.09 -21.61
C LYS A 234 -8.26 -12.59 -21.81
N ASP A 235 -9.33 -12.05 -21.24
CA ASP A 235 -9.72 -10.64 -21.33
C ASP A 235 -9.09 -9.76 -20.27
N TRP A 236 -8.03 -10.24 -19.61
CA TRP A 236 -7.32 -9.53 -18.56
C TRP A 236 -8.18 -9.16 -17.35
N ASN A 237 -9.21 -9.94 -16.99
CA ASN A 237 -9.87 -9.82 -15.72
C ASN A 237 -9.08 -10.60 -14.66
N TYR A 238 -8.81 -9.97 -13.52
CA TYR A 238 -8.07 -10.58 -12.43
C TYR A 238 -8.80 -11.81 -11.86
N LYS A 239 -8.04 -12.86 -11.55
CA LYS A 239 -8.54 -14.09 -10.92
C LYS A 239 -8.00 -14.24 -9.50
N ASN A 240 -6.70 -14.42 -9.36
CA ASN A 240 -6.01 -14.62 -8.10
C ASN A 240 -4.52 -14.33 -8.26
N TYR A 241 -3.77 -14.49 -7.18
CA TYR A 241 -2.31 -14.48 -7.21
C TYR A 241 -1.73 -15.59 -6.32
N GLN A 242 -0.46 -15.90 -6.56
CA GLN A 242 0.38 -16.70 -5.70
C GLN A 242 1.62 -15.91 -5.31
N GLU A 243 2.11 -16.13 -4.09
CA GLU A 243 3.31 -15.49 -3.56
C GLU A 243 4.30 -16.54 -3.08
N PHE A 244 5.58 -16.32 -3.38
CA PHE A 244 6.70 -17.17 -2.98
C PHE A 244 7.79 -16.29 -2.39
N LEU A 245 8.04 -16.45 -1.10
CA LEU A 245 9.07 -15.70 -0.39
C LEU A 245 10.45 -16.27 -0.69
N THR A 246 11.42 -15.39 -0.86
CA THR A 246 12.86 -15.75 -0.91
C THR A 246 13.59 -15.24 0.34
N GLU A 247 13.06 -14.24 1.00
CA GLU A 247 13.55 -13.68 2.24
C GLU A 247 12.35 -13.09 2.99
N SER A 248 12.26 -13.33 4.28
CA SER A 248 11.23 -12.73 5.11
C SER A 248 11.67 -12.67 6.56
N CYS A 249 11.72 -11.46 7.09
CA CYS A 249 11.94 -11.28 8.50
C CYS A 249 10.72 -11.71 9.31
N LEU A 250 9.51 -11.45 8.82
CA LEU A 250 8.27 -11.82 9.51
C LEU A 250 8.12 -13.34 9.62
N GLU A 251 8.50 -14.07 8.58
CA GLU A 251 8.44 -15.54 8.53
C GLU A 251 9.77 -16.20 8.92
N SER A 252 10.77 -15.42 9.35
CA SER A 252 12.11 -15.91 9.72
C SER A 252 12.82 -16.67 8.60
N ILE A 253 12.65 -16.25 7.36
CA ILE A 253 13.28 -16.86 6.18
C ILE A 253 14.56 -16.08 5.86
N TYR A 254 15.71 -16.68 6.14
CA TYR A 254 17.03 -16.07 5.92
C TYR A 254 17.98 -16.94 5.13
N ASP A 255 17.74 -18.26 5.11
CA ASP A 255 18.57 -19.24 4.41
C ASP A 255 17.94 -19.59 3.06
N THR A 256 18.38 -18.89 2.02
CA THR A 256 17.89 -19.10 0.66
C THR A 256 19.04 -19.15 -0.33
N THR A 257 19.11 -20.25 -1.08
CA THR A 257 20.07 -20.38 -2.19
C THR A 257 19.38 -20.15 -3.53
N LYS A 258 20.10 -19.54 -4.47
CA LYS A 258 19.62 -19.14 -5.79
C LYS A 258 20.53 -19.67 -6.87
N THR A 259 19.97 -20.36 -7.86
CA THR A 259 20.68 -20.84 -9.04
C THR A 259 19.97 -20.37 -10.31
N LYS A 260 20.69 -19.73 -11.21
CA LYS A 260 20.17 -19.31 -12.52
C LYS A 260 20.53 -20.31 -13.59
N SER A 261 19.61 -20.61 -14.51
CA SER A 261 19.93 -21.36 -15.72
C SER A 261 20.95 -20.60 -16.62
N LYS A 262 21.67 -21.34 -17.48
CA LYS A 262 22.65 -20.73 -18.39
C LYS A 262 22.02 -19.71 -19.35
N ASP A 263 20.81 -19.96 -19.82
CA ASP A 263 20.02 -19.09 -20.70
C ASP A 263 19.30 -17.97 -19.96
N ARG A 264 19.39 -17.95 -18.61
CA ARG A 264 18.74 -16.98 -17.72
C ARG A 264 17.20 -16.96 -17.80
N LYS A 265 16.58 -17.98 -18.39
CA LYS A 265 15.12 -18.07 -18.50
C LYS A 265 14.47 -18.59 -17.23
N THR A 266 15.21 -19.34 -16.42
CA THR A 266 14.72 -19.87 -15.15
C THR A 266 15.66 -19.55 -13.99
N ILE A 267 15.05 -19.43 -12.79
CA ILE A 267 15.75 -19.22 -11.55
C ILE A 267 15.20 -20.21 -10.53
N GLN A 268 16.07 -21.06 -10.00
CA GLN A 268 15.71 -22.01 -8.94
C GLN A 268 16.07 -21.42 -7.59
N TYR A 269 15.15 -21.55 -6.65
CA TYR A 269 15.33 -21.20 -5.25
C TYR A 269 15.15 -22.44 -4.37
N LYS A 270 16.03 -22.57 -3.38
CA LYS A 270 15.85 -23.48 -2.25
C LYS A 270 15.81 -22.64 -0.99
N VAL A 271 14.69 -22.67 -0.32
CA VAL A 271 14.41 -21.90 0.90
C VAL A 271 14.53 -22.84 2.08
N GLY A 272 15.40 -22.50 3.02
CA GLY A 272 15.62 -23.28 4.23
C GLY A 272 14.39 -23.33 5.13
N LYS A 273 14.43 -24.21 6.12
CA LYS A 273 13.38 -24.27 7.15
C LYS A 273 13.43 -23.01 8.01
N SER A 274 12.26 -22.44 8.32
CA SER A 274 12.10 -21.36 9.30
C SER A 274 11.28 -21.81 10.50
N ASP A 275 11.11 -20.93 11.49
CA ASP A 275 10.27 -21.21 12.66
C ASP A 275 8.78 -21.38 12.27
N SER A 276 8.34 -20.71 11.18
CA SER A 276 6.96 -20.66 10.72
C SER A 276 6.66 -21.54 9.50
N SER A 277 7.70 -22.03 8.78
CA SER A 277 7.49 -22.80 7.55
C SER A 277 8.54 -23.90 7.35
N PRO A 278 8.13 -25.06 6.79
CA PRO A 278 9.08 -26.08 6.36
C PRO A 278 9.93 -25.58 5.19
N ALA A 279 11.09 -26.20 4.98
CA ALA A 279 11.90 -25.94 3.79
C ALA A 279 11.10 -26.24 2.51
N TYR A 280 11.32 -25.43 1.47
CA TYR A 280 10.69 -25.62 0.17
C TYR A 280 11.59 -25.16 -0.97
N ALA A 281 11.28 -25.61 -2.17
CA ALA A 281 11.97 -25.16 -3.36
C ALA A 281 10.97 -24.78 -4.45
N PHE A 282 11.37 -23.84 -5.30
CA PHE A 282 10.56 -23.42 -6.44
C PHE A 282 11.43 -22.92 -7.59
N THR A 283 10.88 -22.98 -8.79
CA THR A 283 11.51 -22.45 -10.00
C THR A 283 10.66 -21.33 -10.56
N VAL A 284 11.27 -20.17 -10.73
CA VAL A 284 10.71 -19.03 -11.45
C VAL A 284 11.01 -19.20 -12.94
N ASP A 285 9.98 -19.32 -13.75
CA ASP A 285 10.07 -19.36 -15.21
C ASP A 285 9.73 -17.97 -15.76
N ILE A 286 10.76 -17.26 -16.18
CA ILE A 286 10.65 -15.88 -16.68
C ILE A 286 9.92 -15.86 -18.02
N GLU A 287 10.18 -16.82 -18.90
CA GLU A 287 9.59 -16.87 -20.23
C GLU A 287 8.08 -17.11 -20.18
N ASN A 288 7.65 -18.00 -19.29
CA ASN A 288 6.24 -18.33 -19.12
C ASN A 288 5.52 -17.54 -18.03
N ALA A 289 6.17 -16.55 -17.43
CA ALA A 289 5.66 -15.75 -16.32
C ALA A 289 5.01 -16.64 -15.24
N SER A 290 5.70 -17.70 -14.80
CA SER A 290 5.15 -18.68 -13.89
C SER A 290 6.13 -19.09 -12.81
N ILE A 291 5.60 -19.71 -11.76
CA ILE A 291 6.38 -20.31 -10.68
C ILE A 291 5.88 -21.74 -10.46
N VAL A 292 6.82 -22.66 -10.41
CA VAL A 292 6.55 -24.08 -10.15
C VAL A 292 7.20 -24.45 -8.83
N LYS A 293 6.38 -24.88 -7.87
CA LYS A 293 6.88 -25.42 -6.60
C LYS A 293 7.48 -26.79 -6.86
N SER A 294 8.73 -26.99 -6.47
CA SER A 294 9.35 -28.32 -6.52
C SER A 294 8.81 -29.18 -5.36
N LYS A 295 8.56 -30.43 -5.63
CA LYS A 295 8.15 -31.40 -4.62
C LYS A 295 9.31 -31.73 -3.66
#